data_b309d663634ff582f34b37d645881584
#
_entry.id   b309d663634ff582f34b37d645881584
#
_cell.length_a   1.000
_cell.length_b   1.000
_cell.length_c   1.000
_cell.angle_alpha   90.00
_cell.angle_beta   90.00
_cell.angle_gamma   90.00
#
_symmetry.space_group_name_H-M   'P 1'
#
loop_
_entity.id
_entity.type
_entity.pdbx_description
1 polymer ?
#
loop_
_entity_poly.entity_id
_entity_poly.type
_entity_poly.pdbx_seq_one_letter_code
_entity_poly.pdbx_strand_id
1 'polypeptide(L)'
;VGTQWECRNNLPQMRERYPHLRFMCSESECGNGSMDWAAGEHTFFLLSDNLGNGVDEYYNWNFILTDHGESPWGWRQNALIQVDSHTRHLRYTAEYYAYKHFSHFVEPGTQMVAYAGREFSRTPIVVFRNAAGQHIVTAGNFTAEECVVNVKIGRRYLNMVLPAHSFSTYVM
;
A
#
# COMPACT_ATOMS: atom_id res chain seq x y z
N VAL A 1 1.32 17.95 7.23
CA VAL A 1 2.07 17.32 8.33
C VAL A 1 2.72 16.06 7.80
N GLY A 2 4.06 15.94 7.93
CA GLY A 2 4.79 14.72 7.60
C GLY A 2 4.71 13.73 8.76
N THR A 3 4.42 12.47 8.43
CA THR A 3 4.50 11.33 9.35
C THR A 3 5.58 10.38 8.86
N GLN A 4 6.20 9.67 9.79
CA GLN A 4 7.24 8.70 9.50
C GLN A 4 6.99 7.45 10.35
N TRP A 5 7.34 6.27 9.81
CA TRP A 5 7.36 5.00 10.53
C TRP A 5 6.04 4.73 11.29
N GLU A 6 6.13 4.51 12.60
CA GLU A 6 4.99 4.16 13.46
C GLU A 6 4.02 5.32 13.76
N CYS A 7 4.31 6.54 13.27
CA CYS A 7 3.41 7.68 13.46
C CYS A 7 2.00 7.44 12.90
N ARG A 8 1.85 6.50 11.96
CA ARG A 8 0.56 6.08 11.41
C ARG A 8 -0.45 5.64 12.47
N ASN A 9 0.01 5.09 13.59
CA ASN A 9 -0.85 4.65 14.69
C ASN A 9 -1.67 5.79 15.32
N ASN A 10 -1.22 7.03 15.13
CA ASN A 10 -1.88 8.22 15.66
C ASN A 10 -2.73 8.94 14.59
N LEU A 11 -2.71 8.52 13.33
CA LEU A 11 -3.40 9.19 12.22
C LEU A 11 -4.90 9.39 12.48
N PRO A 12 -5.69 8.40 12.93
CA PRO A 12 -7.11 8.60 13.19
C PRO A 12 -7.39 9.73 14.18
N GLN A 13 -6.66 9.77 15.29
CA GLN A 13 -6.80 10.81 16.31
C GLN A 13 -6.34 12.18 15.79
N MET A 14 -5.27 12.22 15.00
CA MET A 14 -4.76 13.46 14.39
C MET A 14 -5.77 14.02 13.37
N ARG A 15 -6.37 13.17 12.55
CA ARG A 15 -7.41 13.55 11.58
C ARG A 15 -8.65 14.10 12.29
N GLU A 16 -9.10 13.47 13.35
CA GLU A 16 -10.23 13.95 14.15
C GLU A 16 -9.94 15.34 14.77
N ARG A 17 -8.76 15.48 15.37
CA ARG A 17 -8.37 16.73 16.07
C ARG A 17 -8.02 17.87 15.12
N TYR A 18 -7.48 17.55 13.93
CA TYR A 18 -7.00 18.53 12.95
C TYR A 18 -7.53 18.26 11.55
N PRO A 19 -8.85 18.29 11.32
CA PRO A 19 -9.47 17.88 10.05
C PRO A 19 -9.09 18.76 8.86
N HIS A 20 -8.56 19.96 9.09
CA HIS A 20 -8.10 20.90 8.09
C HIS A 20 -6.66 20.67 7.62
N LEU A 21 -5.91 19.80 8.30
CA LEU A 21 -4.54 19.51 7.91
C LEU A 21 -4.48 18.37 6.91
N ARG A 22 -3.53 18.49 5.99
CA ARG A 22 -3.13 17.40 5.09
C ARG A 22 -2.00 16.60 5.73
N PHE A 23 -2.06 15.27 5.57
CA PHE A 23 -1.08 14.35 6.11
C PHE A 23 -0.35 13.63 4.97
N MET A 24 0.95 13.47 5.11
CA MET A 24 1.79 12.71 4.20
C MET A 24 2.67 11.74 4.97
N CYS A 25 2.82 10.52 4.49
CA CYS A 25 3.91 9.66 4.91
C CYS A 25 5.16 10.09 4.16
N SER A 26 6.02 10.89 4.82
CA SER A 26 7.23 11.45 4.20
C SER A 26 8.39 10.45 4.17
N GLU A 27 8.28 9.36 4.91
CA GLU A 27 9.28 8.30 4.99
C GLU A 27 8.63 7.00 5.42
N SER A 28 8.64 6.01 4.54
CA SER A 28 8.19 4.66 4.86
C SER A 28 9.29 3.84 5.54
N GLU A 29 8.95 2.65 5.99
CA GLU A 29 9.92 1.71 6.55
C GLU A 29 10.88 1.21 5.46
N CYS A 30 12.18 1.14 5.79
CA CYS A 30 13.23 0.80 4.82
C CYS A 30 13.42 -0.71 4.60
N GLY A 31 12.75 -1.56 5.38
CA GLY A 31 12.91 -3.01 5.32
C GLY A 31 14.27 -3.52 5.81
N ASN A 32 14.57 -4.76 5.49
CA ASN A 32 15.75 -5.50 5.96
C ASN A 32 16.62 -6.09 4.83
N GLY A 33 16.33 -5.73 3.58
CA GLY A 33 17.01 -6.22 2.38
C GLY A 33 16.55 -7.58 1.87
N SER A 34 15.47 -8.18 2.42
CA SER A 34 14.96 -9.48 1.95
C SER A 34 14.34 -9.38 0.56
N MET A 35 13.59 -8.30 0.29
CA MET A 35 12.88 -8.04 -0.98
C MET A 35 12.06 -9.25 -1.45
N ASP A 36 11.58 -10.07 -0.51
CA ASP A 36 10.76 -11.24 -0.73
C ASP A 36 9.26 -10.91 -0.79
N TRP A 37 8.41 -11.92 -0.91
CA TRP A 37 6.96 -11.71 -0.96
C TRP A 37 6.40 -11.15 0.35
N ALA A 38 6.95 -11.55 1.50
CA ALA A 38 6.54 -11.03 2.80
C ALA A 38 6.81 -9.51 2.92
N ALA A 39 7.92 -9.02 2.35
CA ALA A 39 8.20 -7.59 2.26
C ALA A 39 7.15 -6.87 1.39
N GLY A 40 6.71 -7.49 0.29
CA GLY A 40 5.63 -6.96 -0.54
C GLY A 40 4.29 -6.88 0.19
N GLU A 41 3.92 -7.93 0.95
CA GLU A 41 2.71 -7.93 1.78
C GLU A 41 2.78 -6.85 2.86
N HIS A 42 3.92 -6.68 3.50
CA HIS A 42 4.14 -5.63 4.49
C HIS A 42 3.99 -4.23 3.86
N THR A 43 4.58 -4.01 2.70
CA THR A 43 4.45 -2.73 1.96
C THR A 43 3.00 -2.46 1.54
N PHE A 44 2.28 -3.49 1.06
CA PHE A 44 0.86 -3.35 0.74
C PHE A 44 0.03 -3.00 1.98
N PHE A 45 0.34 -3.62 3.13
CA PHE A 45 -0.28 -3.29 4.40
C PHE A 45 -0.01 -1.82 4.79
N LEU A 46 1.25 -1.35 4.72
CA LEU A 46 1.61 0.02 5.07
C LEU A 46 0.89 1.04 4.19
N LEU A 47 0.81 0.80 2.87
CA LEU A 47 0.06 1.63 1.93
C LEU A 47 -1.43 1.65 2.31
N SER A 48 -2.01 0.48 2.52
CA SER A 48 -3.43 0.34 2.88
C SER A 48 -3.77 1.06 4.19
N ASP A 49 -2.93 0.89 5.20
CA ASP A 49 -3.14 1.48 6.53
C ASP A 49 -3.00 3.02 6.49
N ASN A 50 -1.93 3.54 5.87
CA ASN A 50 -1.73 4.98 5.76
C ASN A 50 -2.83 5.65 4.93
N LEU A 51 -3.09 5.18 3.72
CA LEU A 51 -4.10 5.76 2.83
C LEU A 51 -5.52 5.57 3.39
N GLY A 52 -5.81 4.42 3.98
CA GLY A 52 -7.09 4.13 4.63
C GLY A 52 -7.35 5.02 5.86
N ASN A 53 -6.30 5.49 6.53
CA ASN A 53 -6.38 6.46 7.62
C ASN A 53 -6.25 7.91 7.17
N GLY A 54 -6.31 8.17 5.84
CA GLY A 54 -6.43 9.50 5.28
C GLY A 54 -5.10 10.25 5.11
N VAL A 55 -4.00 9.54 4.88
CA VAL A 55 -2.79 10.11 4.33
C VAL A 55 -3.04 10.48 2.87
N ASP A 56 -2.73 11.71 2.50
CA ASP A 56 -2.96 12.23 1.15
C ASP A 56 -1.81 11.89 0.18
N GLU A 57 -0.61 11.68 0.71
CA GLU A 57 0.62 11.43 -0.06
C GLU A 57 1.49 10.41 0.68
N TYR A 58 2.02 9.43 -0.04
CA TYR A 58 2.86 8.38 0.53
C TYR A 58 4.17 8.23 -0.24
N TYR A 59 5.30 8.40 0.44
CA TYR A 59 6.65 8.31 -0.12
C TYR A 59 7.36 7.06 0.37
N ASN A 60 7.82 6.23 -0.59
CA ASN A 60 8.66 5.10 -0.26
C ASN A 60 10.07 5.55 0.10
N TRP A 61 10.73 4.82 1.02
CA TRP A 61 12.11 5.14 1.41
C TRP A 61 13.08 5.03 0.23
N ASN A 62 13.11 3.86 -0.42
CA ASN A 62 13.99 3.63 -1.56
C ASN A 62 13.20 3.25 -2.81
N PHE A 63 13.36 4.02 -3.87
CA PHE A 63 12.79 3.67 -5.16
C PHE A 63 13.63 2.62 -5.88
N ILE A 64 14.96 2.82 -5.90
CA ILE A 64 15.90 1.93 -6.59
C ILE A 64 17.20 1.79 -5.77
N LEU A 65 17.67 0.55 -5.63
CA LEU A 65 18.96 0.23 -5.03
C LEU A 65 19.70 -0.81 -5.85
N THR A 66 21.02 -0.90 -5.68
CA THR A 66 21.78 -2.06 -6.16
C THR A 66 21.49 -3.29 -5.31
N ASP A 67 21.92 -4.45 -5.76
CA ASP A 67 21.90 -5.71 -5.02
C ASP A 67 22.73 -5.68 -3.71
N HIS A 68 23.63 -4.70 -3.56
CA HIS A 68 24.39 -4.41 -2.36
C HIS A 68 23.87 -3.19 -1.59
N GLY A 69 22.65 -2.74 -1.87
CA GLY A 69 22.10 -1.52 -1.28
C GLY A 69 22.05 -1.58 0.24
N GLU A 70 22.92 -0.81 0.87
CA GLU A 70 23.01 -0.66 2.31
C GLU A 70 22.94 0.81 2.71
N SER A 71 22.46 1.06 3.92
CA SER A 71 22.54 2.40 4.50
C SER A 71 23.98 2.75 4.86
N PRO A 72 24.30 4.06 5.06
CA PRO A 72 25.59 4.47 5.61
C PRO A 72 25.95 3.83 6.97
N TRP A 73 24.96 3.31 7.68
CA TRP A 73 25.12 2.62 8.96
C TRP A 73 25.27 1.10 8.84
N GLY A 74 25.34 0.57 7.61
CA GLY A 74 25.67 -0.84 7.35
C GLY A 74 24.48 -1.81 7.41
N TRP A 75 23.24 -1.35 7.51
CA TRP A 75 22.10 -2.25 7.39
C TRP A 75 21.55 -2.32 5.95
N ARG A 76 21.12 -3.50 5.55
CA ARG A 76 20.50 -3.73 4.25
C ARG A 76 19.08 -3.15 4.22
N GLN A 77 18.70 -2.64 3.07
CA GLN A 77 17.42 -2.00 2.85
C GLN A 77 16.68 -2.59 1.65
N ASN A 78 15.37 -2.48 1.66
CA ASN A 78 14.52 -2.82 0.54
C ASN A 78 14.40 -1.65 -0.44
N ALA A 79 14.04 -1.97 -1.68
CA ALA A 79 13.70 -1.00 -2.71
C ALA A 79 12.62 -1.56 -3.64
N LEU A 80 11.91 -0.69 -4.33
CA LEU A 80 10.91 -1.12 -5.33
C LEU A 80 11.59 -1.78 -6.53
N ILE A 81 12.76 -1.30 -6.90
CA ILE A 81 13.56 -1.84 -8.02
C ILE A 81 14.97 -2.13 -7.52
N GLN A 82 15.46 -3.31 -7.83
CA GLN A 82 16.83 -3.69 -7.59
C GLN A 82 17.62 -3.75 -8.90
N VAL A 83 18.83 -3.22 -8.89
CA VAL A 83 19.77 -3.28 -10.02
C VAL A 83 20.89 -4.25 -9.68
N ASP A 84 21.05 -5.29 -10.47
CA ASP A 84 22.23 -6.14 -10.41
C ASP A 84 23.49 -5.32 -10.75
N SER A 85 24.45 -5.23 -9.85
CA SER A 85 25.63 -4.37 -9.97
C SER A 85 26.57 -4.81 -11.09
N HIS A 86 26.56 -6.09 -11.49
CA HIS A 86 27.40 -6.66 -12.54
C HIS A 86 26.74 -6.62 -13.91
N THR A 87 25.51 -7.13 -14.01
CA THR A 87 24.81 -7.28 -15.29
C THR A 87 23.97 -6.07 -15.67
N ARG A 88 23.70 -5.17 -14.73
CA ARG A 88 22.79 -4.01 -14.86
C ARG A 88 21.33 -4.39 -15.11
N HIS A 89 20.97 -5.64 -14.94
CA HIS A 89 19.58 -6.07 -15.05
C HIS A 89 18.75 -5.48 -13.92
N LEU A 90 17.52 -5.07 -14.26
CA LEU A 90 16.53 -4.58 -13.32
C LEU A 90 15.65 -5.73 -12.85
N ARG A 91 15.45 -5.81 -11.54
CA ARG A 91 14.48 -6.69 -10.90
C ARG A 91 13.43 -5.86 -10.20
N TYR A 92 12.18 -5.99 -10.63
CA TYR A 92 11.03 -5.44 -9.92
C TYR A 92 10.71 -6.34 -8.73
N THR A 93 10.69 -5.77 -7.54
CA THR A 93 10.46 -6.52 -6.30
C THR A 93 8.97 -6.72 -6.02
N ALA A 94 8.62 -7.53 -5.03
CA ALA A 94 7.24 -7.68 -4.59
C ALA A 94 6.65 -6.35 -4.10
N GLU A 95 7.47 -5.49 -3.48
CA GLU A 95 7.08 -4.14 -3.04
C GLU A 95 6.72 -3.23 -4.22
N TYR A 96 7.42 -3.34 -5.37
CA TYR A 96 7.05 -2.62 -6.60
C TYR A 96 5.62 -2.98 -7.04
N TYR A 97 5.28 -4.27 -7.02
CA TYR A 97 3.94 -4.71 -7.40
C TYR A 97 2.89 -4.25 -6.38
N ALA A 98 3.20 -4.28 -5.08
CA ALA A 98 2.33 -3.70 -4.07
C ALA A 98 2.02 -2.22 -4.35
N TYR A 99 3.05 -1.42 -4.62
CA TYR A 99 2.90 -0.01 -5.01
C TYR A 99 2.08 0.16 -6.29
N LYS A 100 2.28 -0.68 -7.28
CA LYS A 100 1.59 -0.61 -8.57
C LYS A 100 0.07 -0.72 -8.43
N HIS A 101 -0.42 -1.50 -7.47
CA HIS A 101 -1.86 -1.61 -7.18
C HIS A 101 -2.49 -0.28 -6.73
N PHE A 102 -1.71 0.62 -6.17
CA PHE A 102 -2.15 1.96 -5.80
C PHE A 102 -1.78 2.97 -6.89
N SER A 103 -0.50 3.13 -7.21
CA SER A 103 -0.01 4.20 -8.07
C SER A 103 -0.51 4.16 -9.51
N HIS A 104 -0.89 2.99 -10.02
CA HIS A 104 -1.41 2.84 -11.37
C HIS A 104 -2.91 3.13 -11.48
N PHE A 105 -3.67 2.89 -10.41
CA PHE A 105 -5.13 2.99 -10.43
C PHE A 105 -5.66 4.21 -9.67
N VAL A 106 -4.92 4.72 -8.70
CA VAL A 106 -5.33 5.85 -7.86
C VAL A 106 -4.64 7.12 -8.36
N GLU A 107 -5.30 7.80 -9.29
CA GLU A 107 -4.80 9.04 -9.89
C GLU A 107 -4.92 10.23 -8.91
N PRO A 108 -4.12 11.30 -9.11
CA PRO A 108 -4.27 12.53 -8.34
C PRO A 108 -5.70 13.08 -8.41
N GLY A 109 -6.23 13.46 -7.25
CA GLY A 109 -7.62 13.92 -7.11
C GLY A 109 -8.64 12.81 -6.79
N THR A 110 -8.23 11.55 -6.83
CA THR A 110 -9.02 10.43 -6.32
C THR A 110 -9.19 10.55 -4.81
N GLN A 111 -10.38 10.28 -4.31
CA GLN A 111 -10.72 10.39 -2.90
C GLN A 111 -10.84 9.02 -2.26
N MET A 112 -10.27 8.84 -1.08
CA MET A 112 -10.54 7.67 -0.25
C MET A 112 -11.98 7.72 0.24
N VAL A 113 -12.66 6.58 0.19
CA VAL A 113 -14.05 6.41 0.61
C VAL A 113 -14.08 5.61 1.90
N ALA A 114 -14.67 6.19 2.93
CA ALA A 114 -14.90 5.46 4.18
C ALA A 114 -15.88 4.31 3.94
N TYR A 115 -15.59 3.17 4.53
CA TYR A 115 -16.44 1.99 4.46
C TYR A 115 -16.61 1.38 5.86
N ALA A 116 -17.64 0.59 6.03
CA ALA A 116 -17.90 -0.16 7.25
C ALA A 116 -17.97 -1.66 6.92
N GLY A 117 -17.53 -2.49 7.83
CA GLY A 117 -17.56 -3.93 7.66
C GLY A 117 -16.69 -4.66 8.66
N ARG A 118 -16.52 -5.94 8.41
CA ARG A 118 -15.61 -6.77 9.20
C ARG A 118 -14.18 -6.44 8.80
N GLU A 119 -13.36 -6.09 9.76
CA GLU A 119 -11.92 -5.98 9.55
C GLU A 119 -11.30 -7.37 9.43
N PHE A 120 -10.44 -7.51 8.44
CA PHE A 120 -9.61 -8.68 8.25
C PHE A 120 -8.16 -8.23 8.33
N SER A 121 -7.51 -8.46 9.45
CA SER A 121 -6.12 -8.04 9.70
C SER A 121 -5.12 -8.56 8.65
N ARG A 122 -5.46 -9.65 7.97
CA ARG A 122 -4.64 -10.24 6.91
C ARG A 122 -5.25 -10.08 5.50
N THR A 123 -6.29 -9.26 5.39
CA THR A 123 -6.96 -8.96 4.12
C THR A 123 -7.27 -7.45 4.09
N PRO A 124 -6.22 -6.60 4.02
CA PRO A 124 -6.42 -5.16 3.96
C PRO A 124 -7.16 -4.77 2.68
N ILE A 125 -8.11 -3.85 2.83
CA ILE A 125 -8.91 -3.31 1.71
C ILE A 125 -8.91 -1.79 1.85
N VAL A 126 -8.74 -1.09 0.73
CA VAL A 126 -8.96 0.35 0.66
C VAL A 126 -9.85 0.65 -0.54
N VAL A 127 -10.81 1.54 -0.35
CA VAL A 127 -11.74 1.94 -1.38
C VAL A 127 -11.52 3.40 -1.74
N PHE A 128 -11.43 3.66 -3.02
CA PHE A 128 -11.28 5.01 -3.56
C PHE A 128 -12.39 5.30 -4.57
N ARG A 129 -12.61 6.59 -4.84
CA ARG A 129 -13.51 7.08 -5.87
C ARG A 129 -12.79 8.13 -6.71
N ASN A 130 -12.68 7.88 -8.01
CA ASN A 130 -12.05 8.83 -8.93
C ASN A 130 -13.01 9.95 -9.39
N ALA A 131 -12.50 10.90 -10.15
CA ALA A 131 -13.28 12.03 -10.68
C ALA A 131 -14.41 11.59 -11.64
N ALA A 132 -14.27 10.45 -12.31
CA ALA A 132 -15.31 9.87 -13.16
C ALA A 132 -16.42 9.16 -12.36
N GLY A 133 -16.30 9.10 -11.04
CA GLY A 133 -17.27 8.44 -10.15
C GLY A 133 -17.09 6.93 -10.05
N GLN A 134 -16.06 6.37 -10.66
CA GLN A 134 -15.74 4.94 -10.53
C GLN A 134 -15.14 4.66 -9.15
N HIS A 135 -15.45 3.49 -8.62
CA HIS A 135 -14.82 3.00 -7.39
C HIS A 135 -13.64 2.09 -7.75
N ILE A 136 -12.54 2.32 -7.05
CA ILE A 136 -11.32 1.52 -7.13
C ILE A 136 -11.17 0.83 -5.78
N VAL A 137 -11.16 -0.50 -5.79
CA VAL A 137 -11.01 -1.31 -4.58
C VAL A 137 -9.67 -2.03 -4.67
N THR A 138 -8.72 -1.64 -3.83
CA THR A 138 -7.45 -2.37 -3.66
C THR A 138 -7.60 -3.34 -2.49
N ALA A 139 -7.20 -4.57 -2.68
CA ALA A 139 -7.31 -5.62 -1.67
C ALA A 139 -6.07 -6.53 -1.67
N GLY A 140 -5.59 -6.88 -0.49
CA GLY A 140 -4.55 -7.89 -0.29
C GLY A 140 -5.12 -9.13 0.40
N ASN A 141 -4.60 -10.29 0.08
CA ASN A 141 -4.82 -11.50 0.85
C ASN A 141 -3.47 -12.07 1.30
N PHE A 142 -3.17 -11.98 2.58
CA PHE A 142 -1.90 -12.44 3.19
C PHE A 142 -2.05 -13.79 3.88
N THR A 143 -3.10 -14.53 3.52
CA THR A 143 -3.34 -15.89 4.02
C THR A 143 -2.90 -16.94 3.00
N ALA A 144 -2.68 -18.16 3.46
CA ALA A 144 -2.34 -19.29 2.62
C ALA A 144 -3.55 -19.88 1.86
N GLU A 145 -4.74 -19.30 2.02
CA GLU A 145 -5.97 -19.80 1.41
C GLU A 145 -6.64 -18.69 0.59
N GLU A 146 -7.40 -19.10 -0.42
CA GLU A 146 -8.26 -18.18 -1.17
C GLU A 146 -9.33 -17.59 -0.24
N CYS A 147 -9.59 -16.31 -0.40
CA CYS A 147 -10.59 -15.58 0.37
C CYS A 147 -11.62 -14.94 -0.56
N VAL A 148 -12.90 -15.08 -0.24
CA VAL A 148 -13.99 -14.39 -0.93
C VAL A 148 -14.48 -13.23 -0.09
N VAL A 149 -14.42 -12.03 -0.65
CA VAL A 149 -14.88 -10.80 -0.01
C VAL A 149 -16.00 -10.16 -0.82
N ASN A 150 -17.10 -9.88 -0.16
CA ASN A 150 -18.24 -9.19 -0.77
C ASN A 150 -18.26 -7.73 -0.36
N VAL A 151 -18.10 -6.83 -1.32
CA VAL A 151 -18.16 -5.38 -1.10
C VAL A 151 -19.48 -4.86 -1.66
N LYS A 152 -20.25 -4.15 -0.84
CA LYS A 152 -21.47 -3.46 -1.25
C LYS A 152 -21.19 -1.97 -1.49
N ILE A 153 -21.49 -1.49 -2.69
CA ILE A 153 -21.34 -0.08 -3.07
C ILE A 153 -22.69 0.43 -3.55
N GLY A 154 -23.40 1.15 -2.69
CA GLY A 154 -24.77 1.58 -2.95
C GLY A 154 -25.70 0.37 -3.13
N ARG A 155 -26.25 0.18 -4.35
CA ARG A 155 -27.12 -0.96 -4.70
C ARG A 155 -26.38 -2.09 -5.42
N ARG A 156 -25.09 -1.93 -5.68
CA ARG A 156 -24.26 -2.92 -6.39
C ARG A 156 -23.47 -3.76 -5.40
N TYR A 157 -23.12 -4.96 -5.83
CA TYR A 157 -22.24 -5.87 -5.08
C TYR A 157 -21.06 -6.24 -5.97
N LEU A 158 -19.87 -6.23 -5.38
CA LEU A 158 -18.66 -6.75 -5.96
C LEU A 158 -18.25 -7.98 -5.16
N ASN A 159 -18.23 -9.14 -5.82
CA ASN A 159 -17.71 -10.37 -5.24
C ASN A 159 -16.25 -10.50 -5.68
N MET A 160 -15.33 -10.31 -4.74
CA MET A 160 -13.89 -10.41 -5.00
C MET A 160 -13.41 -11.77 -4.58
N VAL A 161 -12.77 -12.49 -5.48
CA VAL A 161 -12.02 -13.71 -5.18
C VAL A 161 -10.56 -13.31 -5.08
N LEU A 162 -9.98 -13.44 -3.90
CA LEU A 162 -8.61 -13.06 -3.60
C LEU A 162 -7.78 -14.34 -3.42
N PRO A 163 -6.95 -14.71 -4.39
CA PRO A 163 -6.07 -15.88 -4.25
C PRO A 163 -5.17 -15.77 -3.02
N ALA A 164 -4.67 -16.91 -2.54
CA ALA A 164 -3.69 -16.94 -1.47
C ALA A 164 -2.47 -16.06 -1.83
N HIS A 165 -1.93 -15.33 -0.84
CA HIS A 165 -0.74 -14.49 -1.00
C HIS A 165 -0.79 -13.60 -2.25
N SER A 166 -1.85 -12.77 -2.37
CA SER A 166 -2.08 -11.96 -3.58
C SER A 166 -2.45 -10.52 -3.28
N PHE A 167 -2.23 -9.66 -4.28
CA PHE A 167 -2.75 -8.30 -4.35
C PHE A 167 -3.72 -8.20 -5.53
N SER A 168 -4.81 -7.47 -5.35
CA SER A 168 -5.86 -7.33 -6.36
C SER A 168 -6.38 -5.90 -6.40
N THR A 169 -6.72 -5.42 -7.60
CA THR A 169 -7.41 -4.15 -7.79
C THR A 169 -8.62 -4.34 -8.69
N TYR A 170 -9.75 -3.85 -8.26
CA TYR A 170 -11.01 -3.88 -8.99
C TYR A 170 -11.46 -2.45 -9.27
N VAL A 171 -11.90 -2.20 -10.50
CA VAL A 171 -12.47 -0.92 -10.93
C VAL A 171 -13.91 -1.14 -11.37
N MET A 172 -14.86 -0.36 -10.82
CA MET A 172 -16.27 -0.49 -11.11
C MET A 172 -17.01 0.84 -11.14
#